data_bebb8be6ddf32a2b6f63c40c9a0df302
#
_entry.id   bebb8be6ddf32a2b6f63c40c9a0df302
#
_cell.length_a   1.000
_cell.length_b   1.000
_cell.length_c   1.000
_cell.angle_alpha   90.00
_cell.angle_beta   90.00
_cell.angle_gamma   90.00
#
_symmetry.space_group_name_H-M   'P 1'
#
loop_
_entity.id
_entity.type
_entity.pdbx_description
1 polymer ?
#
loop_
_entity_poly.entity_id
_entity_poly.type
_entity_poly.pdbx_seq_one_letter_code
_entity_poly.pdbx_strand_id
1 'polypeptide(L)'
;DWVKVIAVAAVLAFCLNNFIIANSTIPTVSMQDTIMAGARVFGSRLRYTFGEVERGDIAIFVYGYKCKGCGQSYRETDEGVCPYCGREDKKNSVVYYVKRVIGMPGDHIEIKQTGTADASEFHNIKIGKNADGSNVEVPIGTVYVNGEAITETYLPEPMIVDGQQFPAVDVTVPEGSYYMLGDNRNNSLDARYWGEYNMVARDKMVAKV
;
A
#
# COMPACT_ATOMS: atom_id res chain seq x y z
N ASP A 1 -12.45 22.66 40.43
CA ASP A 1 -11.23 22.11 39.80
C ASP A 1 -11.40 21.63 38.35
N TRP A 2 -12.37 22.20 37.65
CA TRP A 2 -12.63 21.87 36.24
C TRP A 2 -11.40 22.05 35.33
N VAL A 3 -10.53 23.05 35.65
CA VAL A 3 -9.28 23.29 34.90
C VAL A 3 -8.35 22.08 34.94
N LYS A 4 -8.23 21.40 36.08
CA LYS A 4 -7.41 20.17 36.20
C LYS A 4 -7.99 19.02 35.36
N VAL A 5 -9.32 18.85 35.39
CA VAL A 5 -10.01 17.82 34.59
C VAL A 5 -9.81 18.05 33.10
N ILE A 6 -9.97 19.30 32.64
CA ILE A 6 -9.74 19.67 31.23
C ILE A 6 -8.28 19.45 30.85
N ALA A 7 -7.33 19.83 31.71
CA ALA A 7 -5.91 19.65 31.43
C ALA A 7 -5.54 18.16 31.29
N VAL A 8 -6.02 17.30 32.20
CA VAL A 8 -5.80 15.86 32.14
C VAL A 8 -6.43 15.27 30.89
N ALA A 9 -7.67 15.65 30.57
CA ALA A 9 -8.36 15.18 29.37
C ALA A 9 -7.61 15.57 28.08
N ALA A 10 -7.09 16.81 28.01
CA ALA A 10 -6.29 17.30 26.89
C ALA A 10 -4.98 16.52 26.72
N VAL A 11 -4.28 16.22 27.82
CA VAL A 11 -3.05 15.41 27.79
C VAL A 11 -3.36 13.99 27.35
N LEU A 12 -4.42 13.36 27.86
CA LEU A 12 -4.84 12.02 27.46
C LEU A 12 -5.21 11.98 25.98
N ALA A 13 -5.99 12.95 25.49
CA ALA A 13 -6.36 13.03 24.08
C ALA A 13 -5.13 13.24 23.18
N PHE A 14 -4.18 14.08 23.61
CA PHE A 14 -2.90 14.26 22.92
C PHE A 14 -2.11 12.95 22.85
N CYS A 15 -1.98 12.23 23.95
CA CYS A 15 -1.28 10.94 24.01
C CYS A 15 -1.96 9.90 23.10
N LEU A 16 -3.28 9.78 23.15
CA LEU A 16 -4.05 8.86 22.31
C LEU A 16 -3.80 9.12 20.82
N ASN A 17 -3.92 10.37 20.39
CA ASN A 17 -3.81 10.72 18.98
C ASN A 17 -2.37 10.63 18.44
N ASN A 18 -1.36 10.87 19.28
CA ASN A 18 0.02 10.90 18.78
C ASN A 18 0.74 9.55 18.93
N PHE A 19 0.44 8.77 19.96
CA PHE A 19 1.19 7.55 20.29
C PHE A 19 0.39 6.26 20.12
N ILE A 20 -0.94 6.31 20.14
CA ILE A 20 -1.76 5.10 20.16
C ILE A 20 -2.51 4.92 18.85
N ILE A 21 -3.17 5.96 18.35
CA ILE A 21 -4.06 5.87 17.19
C ILE A 21 -3.47 6.65 16.02
N ALA A 22 -3.42 6.03 14.85
CA ALA A 22 -3.27 6.71 13.57
C ALA A 22 -4.66 6.88 12.94
N ASN A 23 -5.04 8.12 12.65
CA ASN A 23 -6.28 8.44 11.94
C ASN A 23 -5.91 8.93 10.54
N SER A 24 -6.46 8.28 9.51
CA SER A 24 -6.18 8.62 8.11
C SER A 24 -7.45 8.56 7.28
N THR A 25 -7.58 9.48 6.32
CA THR A 25 -8.61 9.41 5.28
C THR A 25 -7.99 8.78 4.05
N ILE A 26 -8.70 7.85 3.41
CA ILE A 26 -8.24 7.10 2.24
C ILE A 26 -8.74 7.81 0.97
N PRO A 27 -7.90 8.56 0.23
CA PRO A 27 -8.34 9.30 -0.93
C PRO A 27 -8.42 8.47 -2.21
N THR A 28 -7.86 7.25 -2.21
CA THR A 28 -7.67 6.43 -3.41
C THR A 28 -8.45 5.13 -3.36
N VAL A 29 -8.65 4.53 -4.52
CA VAL A 29 -9.36 3.26 -4.72
C VAL A 29 -8.46 2.03 -4.60
N SER A 30 -7.19 2.18 -4.21
CA SER A 30 -6.21 1.08 -4.22
C SER A 30 -6.50 -0.06 -3.25
N MET A 31 -7.38 0.16 -2.27
CA MET A 31 -7.88 -0.82 -1.31
C MET A 31 -9.38 -1.04 -1.46
N GLN A 32 -9.95 -0.67 -2.62
CA GLN A 32 -11.38 -0.76 -2.95
C GLN A 32 -11.92 -2.16 -2.58
N ASP A 33 -13.17 -2.19 -2.14
CA ASP A 33 -13.91 -3.32 -1.59
C ASP A 33 -13.46 -3.80 -0.21
N THR A 34 -12.19 -3.61 0.17
CA THR A 34 -11.74 -3.74 1.57
C THR A 34 -11.88 -2.41 2.32
N ILE A 35 -11.40 -1.32 1.72
CA ILE A 35 -11.52 0.05 2.25
C ILE A 35 -11.91 0.98 1.11
N MET A 36 -13.13 1.54 1.20
CA MET A 36 -13.67 2.43 0.17
C MET A 36 -12.94 3.77 0.14
N ALA A 37 -12.80 4.34 -1.06
CA ALA A 37 -12.30 5.71 -1.20
C ALA A 37 -13.20 6.70 -0.43
N GLY A 38 -12.58 7.65 0.28
CA GLY A 38 -13.26 8.59 1.16
C GLY A 38 -13.47 8.08 2.59
N ALA A 39 -13.26 6.79 2.85
CA ALA A 39 -13.36 6.22 4.19
C ALA A 39 -12.32 6.81 5.14
N ARG A 40 -12.67 6.89 6.41
CA ARG A 40 -11.76 7.20 7.50
C ARG A 40 -11.39 5.92 8.22
N VAL A 41 -10.08 5.65 8.33
CA VAL A 41 -9.55 4.47 9.00
C VAL A 41 -8.82 4.87 10.29
N PHE A 42 -8.86 3.98 11.26
CA PHE A 42 -8.12 4.08 12.50
C PHE A 42 -7.17 2.90 12.60
N GLY A 43 -5.89 3.20 12.77
CA GLY A 43 -4.87 2.17 12.94
C GLY A 43 -4.25 2.24 14.32
N SER A 44 -3.83 1.09 14.84
CA SER A 44 -3.08 0.98 16.10
C SER A 44 -1.59 1.17 15.84
N ARG A 45 -1.01 2.25 16.39
CA ARG A 45 0.46 2.47 16.38
C ARG A 45 1.17 1.49 17.30
N LEU A 46 0.52 1.12 18.42
CA LEU A 46 1.12 0.24 19.41
C LEU A 46 1.45 -1.14 18.85
N ARG A 47 0.66 -1.62 17.86
CA ARG A 47 0.93 -2.91 17.20
C ARG A 47 2.31 -2.96 16.56
N TYR A 48 2.76 -1.85 15.95
CA TYR A 48 4.08 -1.80 15.32
C TYR A 48 5.16 -1.18 16.19
N THR A 49 4.80 -0.55 17.33
CA THR A 49 5.76 -0.06 18.30
C THR A 49 6.29 -1.20 19.20
N PHE A 50 5.41 -2.11 19.62
CA PHE A 50 5.72 -3.17 20.58
C PHE A 50 5.51 -4.59 20.03
N GLY A 51 4.94 -4.73 18.87
CA GLY A 51 4.66 -5.99 18.21
C GLY A 51 5.32 -6.11 16.86
N GLU A 52 5.10 -7.25 16.24
CA GLU A 52 5.61 -7.58 14.91
C GLU A 52 4.57 -7.25 13.83
N VAL A 53 5.06 -7.03 12.62
CA VAL A 53 4.25 -6.98 11.41
C VAL A 53 3.93 -8.40 11.00
N GLU A 54 2.68 -8.64 10.62
CA GLU A 54 2.20 -9.97 10.20
C GLU A 54 1.81 -9.93 8.71
N ARG A 55 2.01 -11.04 8.00
CA ARG A 55 1.47 -11.18 6.64
C ARG A 55 -0.04 -11.06 6.67
N GLY A 56 -0.60 -10.29 5.72
CA GLY A 56 -2.02 -9.99 5.64
C GLY A 56 -2.43 -8.71 6.38
N ASP A 57 -1.56 -8.12 7.22
CA ASP A 57 -1.86 -6.83 7.88
C ASP A 57 -2.16 -5.76 6.84
N ILE A 58 -3.22 -4.99 7.08
CA ILE A 58 -3.43 -3.73 6.38
C ILE A 58 -2.70 -2.65 7.17
N ALA A 59 -1.69 -2.05 6.56
CA ALA A 59 -0.78 -1.15 7.24
C ALA A 59 -0.81 0.27 6.65
N ILE A 60 -0.80 1.25 7.56
CA ILE A 60 -0.44 2.63 7.24
C ILE A 60 1.07 2.74 7.34
N PHE A 61 1.72 3.26 6.32
CA PHE A 61 3.17 3.45 6.31
C PHE A 61 3.58 4.74 5.59
N VAL A 62 4.80 5.21 5.86
CA VAL A 62 5.39 6.34 5.15
C VAL A 62 5.84 5.87 3.77
N TYR A 63 5.18 6.36 2.73
CA TYR A 63 5.59 6.11 1.35
C TYR A 63 6.76 6.99 0.93
N GLY A 64 6.73 8.26 1.33
CA GLY A 64 7.72 9.25 0.95
C GLY A 64 7.29 10.66 1.36
N TYR A 65 7.68 11.63 0.55
CA TYR A 65 7.48 13.05 0.84
C TYR A 65 6.89 13.79 -0.36
N LYS A 66 6.12 14.83 -0.10
CA LYS A 66 5.66 15.79 -1.11
C LYS A 66 6.46 17.07 -0.98
N CYS A 67 7.21 17.42 -2.00
CA CYS A 67 8.01 18.64 -2.04
C CYS A 67 7.11 19.88 -2.04
N LYS A 68 7.32 20.77 -1.11
CA LYS A 68 6.60 22.06 -1.05
C LYS A 68 7.03 23.06 -2.11
N GLY A 69 8.22 22.86 -2.71
CA GLY A 69 8.73 23.72 -3.78
C GLY A 69 8.08 23.43 -5.13
N CYS A 70 8.16 22.19 -5.60
CA CYS A 70 7.66 21.79 -6.93
C CYS A 70 6.34 20.99 -6.89
N GLY A 71 5.84 20.60 -5.69
CA GLY A 71 4.61 19.84 -5.54
C GLY A 71 4.70 18.35 -5.88
N GLN A 72 5.85 17.87 -6.35
CA GLN A 72 6.05 16.46 -6.70
C GLN A 72 6.20 15.59 -5.46
N SER A 73 5.66 14.36 -5.53
CA SER A 73 5.89 13.34 -4.50
C SER A 73 7.07 12.47 -4.89
N TYR A 74 7.90 12.12 -3.90
CA TYR A 74 9.08 11.29 -4.09
C TYR A 74 9.30 10.39 -2.88
N ARG A 75 10.01 9.28 -3.09
CA ARG A 75 10.48 8.44 -2.00
C ARG A 75 11.69 9.08 -1.34
N GLU A 76 11.99 8.65 -0.11
CA GLU A 76 13.15 9.15 0.61
C GLU A 76 14.43 8.93 -0.20
N THR A 77 15.22 10.00 -0.33
CA THR A 77 16.58 9.94 -0.89
C THR A 77 17.58 10.09 0.26
N ASP A 78 18.72 9.46 0.16
CA ASP A 78 19.78 9.51 1.18
C ASP A 78 20.25 10.94 1.50
N GLU A 79 20.07 11.85 0.56
CA GLU A 79 20.50 13.24 0.68
C GLU A 79 19.43 14.18 1.27
N GLY A 80 18.19 13.71 1.48
CA GLY A 80 17.08 14.55 1.97
C GLY A 80 16.69 15.70 1.03
N VAL A 81 17.09 15.60 -0.25
CA VAL A 81 16.90 16.62 -1.29
C VAL A 81 15.81 16.13 -2.26
N CYS A 82 14.94 17.04 -2.70
CA CYS A 82 13.95 16.72 -3.72
C CYS A 82 14.64 16.39 -5.06
N PRO A 83 14.48 15.18 -5.62
CA PRO A 83 15.15 14.77 -6.85
C PRO A 83 14.66 15.53 -8.09
N TYR A 84 13.52 16.23 -8.01
CA TYR A 84 12.94 16.96 -9.12
C TYR A 84 13.37 18.42 -9.21
N CYS A 85 13.67 19.08 -8.10
CA CYS A 85 14.00 20.51 -8.09
C CYS A 85 15.23 20.87 -7.25
N GLY A 86 15.93 19.88 -6.68
CA GLY A 86 17.15 20.08 -5.90
C GLY A 86 16.96 20.81 -4.57
N ARG A 87 15.72 21.06 -4.12
CA ARG A 87 15.48 21.78 -2.88
C ARG A 87 15.68 20.88 -1.67
N GLU A 88 16.53 21.30 -0.77
CA GLU A 88 16.55 20.79 0.60
C GLU A 88 15.31 21.31 1.33
N ASP A 89 14.39 20.42 1.69
CA ASP A 89 13.18 20.84 2.37
C ASP A 89 12.87 19.92 3.56
N LYS A 90 13.42 20.29 4.72
CA LYS A 90 13.13 19.63 6.01
C LYS A 90 11.65 19.77 6.44
N LYS A 91 10.82 20.48 5.66
CA LYS A 91 9.40 20.72 5.92
C LYS A 91 8.48 20.05 4.89
N ASN A 92 8.99 19.10 4.11
CA ASN A 92 8.16 18.35 3.18
C ASN A 92 7.03 17.62 3.92
N SER A 93 5.85 17.59 3.28
CA SER A 93 4.71 16.85 3.85
C SER A 93 4.93 15.37 3.66
N VAL A 94 4.85 14.60 4.74
CA VAL A 94 4.91 13.13 4.70
C VAL A 94 3.70 12.61 3.93
N VAL A 95 3.95 11.67 3.02
CA VAL A 95 2.93 10.96 2.24
C VAL A 95 2.76 9.57 2.85
N TYR A 96 1.56 9.30 3.32
CA TYR A 96 1.19 7.99 3.86
C TYR A 96 0.44 7.18 2.81
N TYR A 97 0.75 5.90 2.74
CA TYR A 97 -0.02 4.92 1.96
C TYR A 97 -0.63 3.88 2.89
N VAL A 98 -1.70 3.25 2.39
CA VAL A 98 -2.34 2.10 3.03
C VAL A 98 -2.32 0.96 2.03
N LYS A 99 -1.70 -0.16 2.42
CA LYS A 99 -1.58 -1.38 1.62
C LYS A 99 -1.59 -2.60 2.52
N ARG A 100 -1.72 -3.78 1.90
CA ARG A 100 -1.61 -5.06 2.58
C ARG A 100 -0.18 -5.59 2.54
N VAL A 101 0.29 -6.14 3.66
CA VAL A 101 1.56 -6.86 3.76
C VAL A 101 1.42 -8.22 3.07
N ILE A 102 2.15 -8.42 1.99
CA ILE A 102 2.17 -9.69 1.24
C ILE A 102 3.48 -10.43 1.50
N GLY A 103 4.61 -9.76 1.38
CA GLY A 103 5.94 -10.36 1.64
C GLY A 103 6.51 -9.91 2.97
N MET A 104 7.03 -10.87 3.72
CA MET A 104 7.77 -10.70 4.97
C MET A 104 9.27 -10.72 4.69
N PRO A 105 10.12 -10.24 5.62
CA PRO A 105 11.57 -10.36 5.48
C PRO A 105 12.00 -11.77 5.14
N GLY A 106 12.85 -11.93 4.11
CA GLY A 106 13.35 -13.21 3.61
C GLY A 106 12.44 -13.94 2.62
N ASP A 107 11.18 -13.51 2.42
CA ASP A 107 10.30 -14.17 1.47
C ASP A 107 10.75 -13.94 0.01
N HIS A 108 10.56 -14.96 -0.80
CA HIS A 108 10.60 -14.87 -2.25
C HIS A 108 9.19 -14.69 -2.79
N ILE A 109 8.93 -13.57 -3.44
CA ILE A 109 7.63 -13.18 -4.00
C ILE A 109 7.68 -13.32 -5.52
N GLU A 110 6.77 -14.12 -6.05
CA GLU A 110 6.55 -14.21 -7.49
C GLU A 110 5.10 -13.79 -7.80
N ILE A 111 4.93 -13.03 -8.87
CA ILE A 111 3.62 -12.75 -9.48
C ILE A 111 3.75 -13.15 -10.93
N LYS A 112 3.00 -14.16 -11.35
CA LYS A 112 3.08 -14.71 -12.70
C LYS A 112 1.71 -15.01 -13.27
N GLN A 113 1.61 -14.93 -14.59
CA GLN A 113 0.40 -15.31 -15.29
C GLN A 113 0.10 -16.78 -15.07
N THR A 114 -1.15 -17.08 -14.74
CA THR A 114 -1.61 -18.45 -14.42
C THR A 114 -2.81 -18.88 -15.25
N GLY A 115 -3.43 -17.98 -16.01
CA GLY A 115 -4.59 -18.29 -16.82
C GLY A 115 -5.17 -17.06 -17.52
N THR A 116 -6.43 -17.17 -17.89
CA THR A 116 -7.26 -16.08 -18.41
C THR A 116 -8.60 -16.04 -17.68
N ALA A 117 -9.26 -14.89 -17.70
CA ALA A 117 -10.61 -14.67 -17.19
C ALA A 117 -11.41 -13.85 -18.22
N ASP A 118 -12.75 -14.04 -18.24
CA ASP A 118 -13.63 -13.26 -19.09
C ASP A 118 -13.69 -11.80 -18.62
N ALA A 119 -13.68 -10.85 -19.56
CA ALA A 119 -13.73 -9.42 -19.26
C ALA A 119 -14.93 -9.00 -18.38
N SER A 120 -16.02 -9.80 -18.32
CA SER A 120 -17.16 -9.55 -17.44
C SER A 120 -16.88 -9.79 -15.96
N GLU A 121 -15.79 -10.45 -15.62
CA GLU A 121 -15.37 -10.68 -14.24
C GLU A 121 -14.71 -9.44 -13.61
N PHE A 122 -14.43 -8.42 -14.43
CA PHE A 122 -13.77 -7.19 -14.01
C PHE A 122 -14.78 -6.04 -13.88
N HIS A 123 -14.79 -5.37 -12.72
CA HIS A 123 -15.71 -4.27 -12.43
C HIS A 123 -14.99 -3.00 -11.92
N ASN A 124 -13.78 -3.13 -11.42
CA ASN A 124 -12.94 -2.01 -10.97
C ASN A 124 -12.04 -1.44 -12.06
N ILE A 125 -11.91 -2.14 -13.18
CA ILE A 125 -11.21 -1.68 -14.38
C ILE A 125 -12.11 -1.88 -15.61
N LYS A 126 -12.06 -0.91 -16.54
CA LYS A 126 -12.82 -1.01 -17.79
C LYS A 126 -12.00 -1.75 -18.83
N ILE A 127 -12.53 -2.87 -19.28
CA ILE A 127 -11.96 -3.68 -20.36
C ILE A 127 -12.84 -3.52 -21.60
N GLY A 128 -12.20 -3.34 -22.75
CA GLY A 128 -12.87 -3.25 -24.04
C GLY A 128 -13.54 -4.55 -24.46
N LYS A 129 -14.31 -4.51 -25.56
CA LYS A 129 -14.84 -5.71 -26.22
C LYS A 129 -14.11 -5.96 -27.54
N ASN A 130 -14.20 -7.18 -28.02
CA ASN A 130 -13.78 -7.57 -29.37
C ASN A 130 -14.61 -6.84 -30.44
N ALA A 131 -14.12 -6.82 -31.68
CA ALA A 131 -14.78 -6.15 -32.80
C ALA A 131 -16.18 -6.73 -33.12
N ASP A 132 -16.43 -7.98 -32.76
CA ASP A 132 -17.72 -8.68 -32.91
C ASP A 132 -18.66 -8.45 -31.71
N GLY A 133 -18.23 -7.66 -30.70
CA GLY A 133 -18.99 -7.36 -29.50
C GLY A 133 -18.88 -8.41 -28.39
N SER A 134 -18.14 -9.50 -28.60
CA SER A 134 -17.84 -10.49 -27.56
C SER A 134 -16.89 -9.95 -26.49
N ASN A 135 -16.87 -10.59 -25.32
CA ASN A 135 -15.93 -10.25 -24.27
C ASN A 135 -14.50 -10.67 -24.66
N VAL A 136 -13.52 -9.91 -24.14
CA VAL A 136 -12.10 -10.24 -24.30
C VAL A 136 -11.67 -11.18 -23.18
N GLU A 137 -10.84 -12.18 -23.51
CA GLU A 137 -10.11 -12.97 -22.54
C GLU A 137 -8.91 -12.17 -22.03
N VAL A 138 -8.84 -12.01 -20.71
CA VAL A 138 -7.84 -11.19 -20.03
C VAL A 138 -6.84 -12.08 -19.32
N PRO A 139 -5.52 -11.89 -19.51
CA PRO A 139 -4.51 -12.67 -18.80
C PRO A 139 -4.55 -12.36 -17.31
N ILE A 140 -4.69 -13.38 -16.48
CA ILE A 140 -4.72 -13.26 -15.03
C ILE A 140 -3.53 -13.96 -14.39
N GLY A 141 -3.20 -13.55 -13.18
CA GLY A 141 -2.07 -14.08 -12.44
C GLY A 141 -2.36 -14.31 -10.96
N THR A 142 -1.39 -14.96 -10.33
CA THR A 142 -1.44 -15.37 -8.93
C THR A 142 -0.15 -14.94 -8.24
N VAL A 143 -0.27 -14.58 -6.97
CA VAL A 143 0.87 -14.31 -6.09
C VAL A 143 1.33 -15.61 -5.46
N TYR A 144 2.63 -15.86 -5.53
CA TYR A 144 3.32 -16.95 -4.85
C TYR A 144 4.26 -16.38 -3.79
N VAL A 145 4.31 -17.04 -2.66
CA VAL A 145 5.25 -16.76 -1.59
C VAL A 145 6.04 -18.02 -1.31
N ASN A 146 7.35 -17.96 -1.49
CA ASN A 146 8.26 -19.10 -1.32
C ASN A 146 7.85 -20.32 -2.17
N GLY A 147 7.34 -20.07 -3.39
CA GLY A 147 6.89 -21.09 -4.34
C GLY A 147 5.46 -21.59 -4.12
N GLU A 148 4.77 -21.18 -3.07
CA GLU A 148 3.38 -21.56 -2.77
C GLU A 148 2.41 -20.45 -3.14
N ALA A 149 1.34 -20.76 -3.89
CA ALA A 149 0.28 -19.81 -4.20
C ALA A 149 -0.49 -19.41 -2.93
N ILE A 150 -0.62 -18.11 -2.68
CA ILE A 150 -1.41 -17.64 -1.55
C ILE A 150 -2.90 -17.56 -1.89
N THR A 151 -3.74 -17.87 -0.91
CA THR A 151 -5.20 -17.72 -1.05
C THR A 151 -5.60 -16.30 -0.68
N GLU A 152 -6.22 -15.57 -1.61
CA GLU A 152 -6.53 -14.14 -1.48
C GLU A 152 -8.04 -13.89 -1.65
N THR A 153 -8.82 -14.22 -0.61
CA THR A 153 -10.29 -14.09 -0.63
C THR A 153 -10.81 -12.65 -0.57
N TYR A 154 -9.92 -11.69 -0.38
CA TYR A 154 -10.22 -10.25 -0.28
C TYR A 154 -10.08 -9.53 -1.63
N LEU A 155 -9.63 -10.18 -2.68
CA LEU A 155 -9.53 -9.55 -4.00
C LEU A 155 -10.94 -9.32 -4.57
N PRO A 156 -11.25 -8.10 -5.03
CA PRO A 156 -12.55 -7.79 -5.61
C PRO A 156 -12.79 -8.45 -6.96
N GLU A 157 -11.71 -8.71 -7.71
CA GLU A 157 -11.70 -9.26 -9.06
C GLU A 157 -10.38 -9.96 -9.34
N PRO A 158 -10.27 -10.79 -10.38
CA PRO A 158 -9.00 -11.42 -10.76
C PRO A 158 -7.90 -10.40 -11.00
N MET A 159 -6.67 -10.70 -10.58
CA MET A 159 -5.52 -9.83 -10.82
C MET A 159 -5.01 -10.01 -12.25
N ILE A 160 -4.94 -8.92 -13.00
CA ILE A 160 -4.36 -8.92 -14.36
C ILE A 160 -2.83 -9.03 -14.26
N VAL A 161 -2.25 -9.89 -15.11
CA VAL A 161 -0.79 -10.01 -15.30
C VAL A 161 -0.53 -10.22 -16.79
N ASP A 162 -0.17 -9.15 -17.51
CA ASP A 162 0.04 -9.15 -18.95
C ASP A 162 1.51 -8.95 -19.36
N GLY A 163 2.39 -8.74 -18.38
CA GLY A 163 3.81 -8.49 -18.59
C GLY A 163 4.15 -7.11 -19.15
N GLN A 164 3.17 -6.24 -19.35
CA GLN A 164 3.31 -4.89 -19.89
C GLN A 164 2.83 -3.83 -18.90
N GLN A 165 1.53 -3.59 -18.85
CA GLN A 165 0.92 -2.65 -17.90
C GLN A 165 0.79 -3.25 -16.50
N PHE A 166 0.58 -4.57 -16.42
CA PHE A 166 0.46 -5.32 -15.18
C PHE A 166 1.63 -6.31 -15.09
N PRO A 167 2.73 -5.93 -14.41
CA PRO A 167 3.98 -6.66 -14.48
C PRO A 167 3.94 -8.00 -13.74
N ALA A 168 4.64 -8.98 -14.28
CA ALA A 168 5.13 -10.10 -13.51
C ALA A 168 6.20 -9.64 -12.51
N VAL A 169 6.34 -10.35 -11.40
CA VAL A 169 7.27 -10.03 -10.31
C VAL A 169 8.06 -11.27 -9.93
N ASP A 170 9.33 -11.07 -9.64
CA ASP A 170 10.24 -12.09 -9.10
C ASP A 170 11.26 -11.34 -8.22
N VAL A 171 11.02 -11.30 -6.91
CA VAL A 171 11.83 -10.52 -5.96
C VAL A 171 11.96 -11.25 -4.62
N THR A 172 13.10 -11.05 -3.96
CA THR A 172 13.29 -11.46 -2.57
C THR A 172 13.18 -10.24 -1.67
N VAL A 173 12.37 -10.35 -0.61
CA VAL A 173 12.17 -9.29 0.37
C VAL A 173 13.38 -9.20 1.28
N PRO A 174 14.12 -8.07 1.31
CA PRO A 174 15.27 -7.89 2.19
C PRO A 174 14.89 -7.97 3.67
N GLU A 175 15.87 -8.29 4.52
CA GLU A 175 15.71 -8.22 5.97
C GLU A 175 15.23 -6.83 6.41
N GLY A 176 14.30 -6.81 7.37
CA GLY A 176 13.71 -5.57 7.89
C GLY A 176 12.82 -4.81 6.92
N SER A 177 12.41 -5.43 5.81
CA SER A 177 11.53 -4.84 4.79
C SER A 177 10.30 -5.70 4.51
N TYR A 178 9.29 -5.09 3.87
CA TYR A 178 8.01 -5.72 3.54
C TYR A 178 7.60 -5.41 2.10
N TYR A 179 7.02 -6.40 1.44
CA TYR A 179 6.41 -6.24 0.12
C TYR A 179 4.92 -5.96 0.26
N MET A 180 4.45 -4.84 -0.29
CA MET A 180 3.13 -4.29 -0.03
C MET A 180 2.30 -4.21 -1.30
N LEU A 181 1.10 -4.79 -1.30
CA LEU A 181 0.15 -4.70 -2.42
C LEU A 181 -1.17 -4.06 -2.01
N GLY A 182 -1.82 -3.38 -2.95
CA GLY A 182 -3.21 -2.96 -2.80
C GLY A 182 -4.16 -4.12 -3.06
N ASP A 183 -5.30 -4.16 -2.36
CA ASP A 183 -6.32 -5.20 -2.58
C ASP A 183 -7.00 -5.03 -3.94
N ASN A 184 -7.20 -3.80 -4.40
CA ASN A 184 -7.60 -3.52 -5.77
C ASN A 184 -6.38 -3.60 -6.72
N ARG A 185 -5.96 -4.83 -7.02
CA ARG A 185 -4.75 -5.15 -7.78
C ARG A 185 -4.63 -4.42 -9.11
N ASN A 186 -5.75 -4.28 -9.80
CA ASN A 186 -5.79 -3.69 -11.14
C ASN A 186 -5.83 -2.16 -11.12
N ASN A 187 -6.02 -1.54 -9.94
CA ASN A 187 -6.04 -0.08 -9.79
C ASN A 187 -5.29 0.36 -8.52
N SER A 188 -4.07 -0.15 -8.35
CA SER A 188 -3.21 0.17 -7.22
C SER A 188 -1.80 0.50 -7.68
N LEU A 189 -1.32 1.68 -7.30
CA LEU A 189 0.10 2.01 -7.34
C LEU A 189 0.74 1.44 -6.07
N ASP A 190 1.36 0.26 -6.19
CA ASP A 190 1.96 -0.48 -5.09
C ASP A 190 3.37 -0.99 -5.43
N ALA A 191 3.92 -1.92 -4.64
CA ALA A 191 5.28 -2.40 -4.75
C ALA A 191 5.67 -2.86 -6.17
N ARG A 192 4.72 -3.33 -6.97
CA ARG A 192 4.94 -3.73 -8.38
C ARG A 192 5.45 -2.59 -9.27
N TYR A 193 5.16 -1.33 -8.87
CA TYR A 193 5.40 -0.13 -9.69
C TYR A 193 6.39 0.86 -9.06
N TRP A 194 6.97 0.56 -7.89
CA TRP A 194 7.85 1.51 -7.21
C TRP A 194 9.32 1.44 -7.63
N GLY A 195 9.65 0.63 -8.64
CA GLY A 195 11.01 0.50 -9.19
C GLY A 195 11.98 -0.11 -8.17
N GLU A 196 13.16 0.47 -8.07
CA GLU A 196 14.22 -0.01 -7.16
C GLU A 196 13.81 0.03 -5.68
N TYR A 197 12.86 0.90 -5.31
CA TYR A 197 12.36 1.06 -3.94
C TYR A 197 11.05 0.29 -3.70
N ASN A 198 10.93 -0.89 -4.26
CA ASN A 198 9.69 -1.69 -4.22
C ASN A 198 9.39 -2.31 -2.84
N MET A 199 10.17 -2.00 -1.81
CA MET A 199 9.99 -2.49 -0.44
C MET A 199 9.70 -1.34 0.53
N VAL A 200 9.05 -1.69 1.65
CA VAL A 200 8.80 -0.75 2.77
C VAL A 200 9.62 -1.21 3.97
N ALA A 201 10.54 -0.37 4.42
CA ALA A 201 11.36 -0.66 5.58
C ALA A 201 10.53 -0.66 6.88
N ARG A 202 10.97 -1.42 7.88
CA ARG A 202 10.29 -1.58 9.19
C ARG A 202 10.04 -0.26 9.89
N ASP A 203 10.99 0.67 9.84
CA ASP A 203 10.90 1.99 10.47
C ASP A 203 9.87 2.94 9.79
N LYS A 204 9.45 2.60 8.58
CA LYS A 204 8.40 3.33 7.85
C LYS A 204 6.99 2.83 8.19
N MET A 205 6.85 1.69 8.85
CA MET A 205 5.57 1.13 9.28
C MET A 205 5.00 1.94 10.44
N VAL A 206 3.79 2.49 10.29
CA VAL A 206 3.21 3.46 11.23
C VAL A 206 2.15 2.85 12.11
N ALA A 207 1.20 2.13 11.52
CA ALA A 207 0.08 1.56 12.27
C ALA A 207 -0.59 0.41 11.49
N LYS A 208 -1.14 -0.56 12.23
CA LYS A 208 -2.04 -1.61 11.71
C LYS A 208 -3.48 -1.07 11.74
N VAL A 209 -4.18 -1.15 10.61
CA VAL A 209 -5.61 -0.81 10.45
C VAL A 209 -6.50 -1.92 10.98
#